data_03b218347d8beef7804f23fe16081f41
#
_entry.id   03b218347d8beef7804f23fe16081f41
#
_cell.length_a   1.000
_cell.length_b   1.000
_cell.length_c   1.000
_cell.angle_alpha   90.00
_cell.angle_beta   90.00
_cell.angle_gamma   90.00
#
_symmetry.space_group_name_H-M   'P 1'
#
loop_
_entity.id
_entity.type
_entity.pdbx_description
1 polymer ?
#
loop_
_entity_poly.entity_id
_entity_poly.type
_entity_poly.pdbx_seq_one_letter_code
_entity_poly.pdbx_strand_id
1 'polypeptide(L)'
;MKRPSSLLQTNSLLAMLTVMVMISGAFAAPPAPTDVVAEDLPADGGGAAVVTWTIPEGVDGLEGFQVWRTETVSESTSRVGNERGAALLAIQNQAYANEYQRLVDVEGVAPEDASMQARAVARQAVIDQRTSVTPTETGPHGRFWVLVDTVSDDTDHLEVGKLSPSDEYRFMVYTVAKTSDGGVEKSAASAESGMVLPVASGIDVKRLPLFFILALLCGAVLFFIHWARSGRPITIRKIAGLSAVDEAVGRATEMGRPILYVPGIQDMDDLQTVAGITVLGRVAKTAAEYDARIEVPTSRSLVMSAARETVHSSYLAAGRTDAYNPDLIYYVTDEQFGYTAYASGLIVREKPAACFYMGCFFAESLILAETGNSVGAIQIAGTAMPSQLPFFVAACDYTLIGEEFFAASAYLSGQPDQLGSLKGQDMGKIIVGAVLIVGCLIATAAVVTGSESLMHAVDWFKGSVLSA
;
A
#
# COMPACT_ATOMS: atom_id res chain seq x y z
N MET A 1 -83.25 14.20 -50.53
CA MET A 1 -82.45 14.88 -51.62
C MET A 1 -81.18 15.48 -51.04
N LYS A 2 -80.03 15.06 -51.63
CA LYS A 2 -78.65 15.67 -51.61
C LYS A 2 -77.78 15.49 -50.36
N ARG A 3 -76.86 14.54 -50.42
CA ARG A 3 -75.45 14.70 -49.99
C ARG A 3 -74.76 15.89 -50.73
N PRO A 4 -73.60 16.45 -50.31
CA PRO A 4 -72.39 15.82 -49.82
C PRO A 4 -71.59 16.66 -48.78
N SER A 5 -70.69 16.07 -48.04
CA SER A 5 -69.49 16.74 -47.55
C SER A 5 -68.44 15.71 -46.97
N SER A 6 -67.95 14.83 -47.83
CA SER A 6 -66.87 13.91 -47.45
C SER A 6 -65.45 14.36 -47.90
N LEU A 7 -65.29 15.60 -48.36
CA LEU A 7 -64.02 16.15 -48.85
C LEU A 7 -63.24 17.04 -47.86
N LEU A 8 -63.86 17.44 -46.75
CA LEU A 8 -63.21 18.29 -45.71
C LEU A 8 -62.53 17.50 -44.59
N GLN A 9 -62.83 16.18 -44.43
CA GLN A 9 -62.22 15.34 -43.39
C GLN A 9 -60.88 14.71 -43.83
N THR A 10 -60.65 14.52 -45.14
CA THR A 10 -59.40 13.93 -45.63
C THR A 10 -58.25 14.90 -45.66
N ASN A 11 -58.49 16.18 -45.81
CA ASN A 11 -57.40 17.19 -45.81
C ASN A 11 -56.92 17.52 -44.39
N SER A 12 -57.73 17.36 -43.34
CA SER A 12 -57.31 17.60 -41.96
C SER A 12 -56.46 16.41 -41.41
N LEU A 13 -56.79 15.19 -41.83
CA LEU A 13 -56.00 14.02 -41.47
C LEU A 13 -54.61 14.01 -42.19
N LEU A 14 -54.56 14.42 -43.46
CA LEU A 14 -53.30 14.53 -44.17
C LEU A 14 -52.40 15.68 -43.65
N ALA A 15 -52.99 16.81 -43.26
CA ALA A 15 -52.31 17.90 -42.62
C ALA A 15 -51.78 17.52 -41.18
N MET A 16 -52.58 16.74 -40.45
CA MET A 16 -52.14 16.20 -39.12
C MET A 16 -51.05 15.14 -39.27
N LEU A 17 -51.11 14.29 -40.30
CA LEU A 17 -50.05 13.32 -40.60
C LEU A 17 -48.75 13.97 -41.07
N THR A 18 -48.86 15.07 -41.85
CA THR A 18 -47.70 15.82 -42.31
C THR A 18 -47.04 16.64 -41.18
N VAL A 19 -47.82 17.16 -40.24
CA VAL A 19 -47.33 17.80 -39.04
C VAL A 19 -46.74 16.81 -38.06
N MET A 20 -47.31 15.58 -37.99
CA MET A 20 -46.79 14.51 -37.14
C MET A 20 -45.48 13.89 -37.69
N VAL A 21 -45.31 13.90 -39.01
CA VAL A 21 -44.03 13.51 -39.66
C VAL A 21 -43.00 14.63 -39.61
N MET A 22 -43.39 15.88 -39.46
CA MET A 22 -42.43 16.99 -39.22
C MET A 22 -42.03 17.18 -37.74
N ILE A 23 -42.71 16.54 -36.80
CA ILE A 23 -42.38 16.58 -35.36
C ILE A 23 -41.52 15.33 -34.97
N SER A 24 -41.48 14.30 -35.77
CA SER A 24 -40.42 13.27 -35.69
C SER A 24 -39.18 13.71 -36.45
N GLY A 25 -38.64 14.88 -36.13
CA GLY A 25 -37.24 15.13 -36.35
C GLY A 25 -36.51 14.09 -35.49
N ALA A 26 -36.13 12.98 -36.10
CA ALA A 26 -35.16 12.08 -35.50
C ALA A 26 -33.96 12.97 -35.20
N PHE A 27 -33.74 13.23 -33.89
CA PHE A 27 -32.46 13.79 -33.47
C PHE A 27 -31.41 12.80 -33.96
N ALA A 28 -30.68 13.21 -34.99
CA ALA A 28 -29.57 12.41 -35.41
C ALA A 28 -28.54 12.42 -34.31
N ALA A 29 -28.11 11.23 -33.90
CA ALA A 29 -27.02 11.11 -32.94
C ALA A 29 -25.85 12.02 -33.32
N PRO A 30 -25.13 12.65 -32.37
CA PRO A 30 -24.04 13.54 -32.70
C PRO A 30 -23.01 12.81 -33.59
N PRO A 31 -22.36 13.52 -34.55
CA PRO A 31 -21.35 12.89 -35.41
C PRO A 31 -20.17 12.38 -34.56
N ALA A 32 -19.65 11.22 -34.98
CA ALA A 32 -18.48 10.64 -34.33
C ALA A 32 -17.21 11.43 -34.67
N PRO A 33 -16.22 11.48 -33.79
CA PRO A 33 -14.91 12.06 -34.13
C PRO A 33 -14.24 11.32 -35.28
N THR A 34 -13.46 12.04 -36.07
CA THR A 34 -12.68 11.48 -37.18
C THR A 34 -11.19 11.49 -36.86
N ASP A 35 -10.41 10.83 -37.71
CA ASP A 35 -8.95 10.80 -37.64
C ASP A 35 -8.39 10.45 -36.26
N VAL A 36 -8.97 9.43 -35.66
CA VAL A 36 -8.47 8.93 -34.35
C VAL A 36 -7.14 8.24 -34.54
N VAL A 37 -6.08 8.88 -34.05
CA VAL A 37 -4.71 8.37 -34.09
C VAL A 37 -4.23 8.13 -32.65
N ALA A 38 -3.51 7.06 -32.43
CA ALA A 38 -2.87 6.80 -31.15
C ALA A 38 -1.39 6.51 -31.41
N GLU A 39 -0.54 7.13 -30.60
CA GLU A 39 0.92 7.01 -30.67
C GLU A 39 1.49 6.74 -29.28
N ASP A 40 2.61 6.01 -29.24
CA ASP A 40 3.37 5.81 -27.99
C ASP A 40 3.94 7.13 -27.49
N LEU A 41 3.83 7.40 -26.20
CA LEU A 41 4.38 8.61 -25.60
C LEU A 41 5.89 8.43 -25.39
N PRO A 42 6.74 9.21 -26.10
CA PRO A 42 8.19 9.04 -25.98
C PRO A 42 8.70 9.42 -24.57
N ALA A 43 9.65 8.66 -24.06
CA ALA A 43 10.35 8.88 -22.79
C ALA A 43 9.46 8.83 -21.53
N ASP A 44 8.43 8.00 -21.52
CA ASP A 44 7.50 7.80 -20.41
C ASP A 44 7.73 6.50 -19.60
N GLY A 45 8.75 5.72 -19.98
CA GLY A 45 9.00 4.40 -19.37
C GLY A 45 8.13 3.28 -19.94
N GLY A 46 7.36 3.53 -21.01
CA GLY A 46 6.52 2.54 -21.70
C GLY A 46 5.15 2.32 -21.06
N GLY A 47 4.64 3.31 -20.36
CA GLY A 47 3.36 3.23 -19.65
C GLY A 47 2.28 4.17 -20.16
N ALA A 48 2.48 4.93 -21.25
CA ALA A 48 1.49 5.86 -21.75
C ALA A 48 1.45 5.94 -23.30
N ALA A 49 0.29 6.36 -23.81
CA ALA A 49 0.05 6.66 -25.21
C ALA A 49 -0.72 7.99 -25.33
N VAL A 50 -0.50 8.71 -26.41
CA VAL A 50 -1.28 9.90 -26.76
C VAL A 50 -2.32 9.51 -27.80
N VAL A 51 -3.57 9.83 -27.54
CA VAL A 51 -4.70 9.64 -28.46
C VAL A 51 -5.13 11.01 -28.94
N THR A 52 -5.16 11.23 -30.24
CA THR A 52 -5.60 12.47 -30.88
C THR A 52 -6.80 12.18 -31.79
N TRP A 53 -7.68 13.16 -31.97
CA TRP A 53 -8.84 13.08 -32.86
C TRP A 53 -9.23 14.43 -33.39
N THR A 54 -9.98 14.42 -34.51
CA THR A 54 -10.54 15.65 -35.06
C THR A 54 -11.93 15.88 -34.45
N ILE A 55 -12.14 17.07 -33.89
CA ILE A 55 -13.41 17.49 -33.30
C ILE A 55 -14.42 17.69 -34.43
N PRO A 56 -15.62 17.05 -34.39
CA PRO A 56 -16.62 17.21 -35.43
C PRO A 56 -17.23 18.64 -35.39
N GLU A 57 -17.37 19.28 -36.56
CA GLU A 57 -17.96 20.59 -36.66
C GLU A 57 -19.51 20.56 -36.54
N GLY A 58 -20.10 21.62 -35.97
CA GLY A 58 -21.55 21.83 -35.94
C GLY A 58 -22.34 20.93 -34.98
N VAL A 59 -21.73 20.50 -33.89
CA VAL A 59 -22.41 19.74 -32.84
C VAL A 59 -23.03 20.68 -31.81
N ASP A 60 -24.37 20.77 -31.83
CA ASP A 60 -25.12 21.55 -30.84
C ASP A 60 -25.09 20.84 -29.48
N GLY A 61 -24.73 21.58 -28.42
CA GLY A 61 -24.72 21.04 -27.04
C GLY A 61 -23.58 20.05 -26.75
N LEU A 62 -22.45 20.16 -27.46
CA LEU A 62 -21.25 19.36 -27.18
C LEU A 62 -20.82 19.51 -25.72
N GLU A 63 -20.68 18.39 -25.00
CA GLU A 63 -20.18 18.34 -23.61
C GLU A 63 -18.73 17.83 -23.53
N GLY A 64 -18.33 17.04 -24.50
CA GLY A 64 -16.97 16.49 -24.54
C GLY A 64 -16.85 15.18 -25.29
N PHE A 65 -15.78 14.47 -25.00
CA PHE A 65 -15.44 13.21 -25.66
C PHE A 65 -15.16 12.12 -24.65
N GLN A 66 -15.61 10.90 -24.95
CA GLN A 66 -15.25 9.70 -24.20
C GLN A 66 -14.22 8.89 -24.96
N VAL A 67 -13.05 8.70 -24.36
CA VAL A 67 -11.98 7.88 -24.92
C VAL A 67 -12.03 6.48 -24.32
N TRP A 68 -12.02 5.48 -25.19
CA TRP A 68 -12.09 4.06 -24.82
C TRP A 68 -10.88 3.34 -25.39
N ARG A 69 -10.36 2.35 -24.68
CA ARG A 69 -9.28 1.46 -25.12
C ARG A 69 -9.73 0.01 -25.20
N THR A 70 -9.04 -0.79 -25.98
CA THR A 70 -9.26 -2.23 -25.98
C THR A 70 -8.90 -2.84 -24.63
N GLU A 71 -9.66 -3.87 -24.25
CA GLU A 71 -9.39 -4.71 -23.07
C GLU A 71 -8.07 -5.48 -23.27
N THR A 72 -7.24 -5.58 -22.24
CA THR A 72 -6.01 -6.37 -22.27
C THR A 72 -6.30 -7.86 -22.17
N VAL A 73 -5.32 -8.71 -22.49
CA VAL A 73 -5.46 -10.17 -22.35
C VAL A 73 -5.76 -10.58 -20.92
N SER A 74 -5.14 -9.93 -19.93
CA SER A 74 -5.36 -10.24 -18.51
C SER A 74 -6.75 -9.77 -18.03
N GLU A 75 -7.20 -8.59 -18.45
CA GLU A 75 -8.55 -8.09 -18.17
C GLU A 75 -9.63 -8.97 -18.81
N SER A 76 -9.43 -9.37 -20.07
CA SER A 76 -10.31 -10.30 -20.78
C SER A 76 -10.42 -11.65 -20.07
N THR A 77 -9.29 -12.20 -19.63
CA THR A 77 -9.28 -13.47 -18.88
C THR A 77 -10.04 -13.34 -17.56
N SER A 78 -9.87 -12.22 -16.85
CA SER A 78 -10.58 -11.96 -15.59
C SER A 78 -12.07 -11.75 -15.81
N ARG A 79 -12.47 -10.99 -16.84
CA ARG A 79 -13.89 -10.76 -17.19
C ARG A 79 -14.59 -12.06 -17.56
N VAL A 80 -14.01 -12.82 -18.51
CA VAL A 80 -14.55 -14.11 -18.93
C VAL A 80 -14.68 -15.09 -17.75
N GLY A 81 -13.67 -15.11 -16.86
CA GLY A 81 -13.70 -15.89 -15.63
C GLY A 81 -14.84 -15.47 -14.69
N ASN A 82 -15.05 -14.17 -14.51
CA ASN A 82 -16.12 -13.62 -13.66
C ASN A 82 -17.51 -13.86 -14.26
N GLU A 83 -17.70 -13.62 -15.56
CA GLU A 83 -18.98 -13.87 -16.25
C GLU A 83 -19.34 -15.36 -16.22
N ARG A 84 -18.36 -16.22 -16.49
CA ARG A 84 -18.53 -17.67 -16.41
C ARG A 84 -18.85 -18.11 -14.97
N GLY A 85 -18.18 -17.54 -13.98
CA GLY A 85 -18.42 -17.80 -12.57
C GLY A 85 -19.85 -17.38 -12.15
N ALA A 86 -20.30 -16.19 -12.55
CA ALA A 86 -21.62 -15.68 -12.26
C ALA A 86 -22.73 -16.53 -12.94
N ALA A 87 -22.52 -16.93 -14.19
CA ALA A 87 -23.46 -17.81 -14.90
C ALA A 87 -23.55 -19.20 -14.27
N LEU A 88 -22.43 -19.79 -13.88
CA LEU A 88 -22.40 -21.09 -13.19
C LEU A 88 -23.06 -21.01 -11.81
N LEU A 89 -22.89 -19.91 -11.08
CA LEU A 89 -23.56 -19.67 -9.81
C LEU A 89 -25.08 -19.54 -9.98
N ALA A 90 -25.55 -18.86 -11.03
CA ALA A 90 -26.98 -18.77 -11.35
C ALA A 90 -27.56 -20.13 -11.63
N ILE A 91 -26.89 -20.97 -12.43
CA ILE A 91 -27.30 -22.36 -12.72
C ILE A 91 -27.35 -23.17 -11.42
N GLN A 92 -26.34 -23.04 -10.56
CA GLN A 92 -26.31 -23.71 -9.26
C GLN A 92 -27.50 -23.33 -8.38
N ASN A 93 -27.79 -22.05 -8.25
CA ASN A 93 -28.86 -21.54 -7.41
C ASN A 93 -30.24 -21.98 -7.95
N GLN A 94 -30.42 -21.94 -9.27
CA GLN A 94 -31.68 -22.38 -9.89
C GLN A 94 -31.90 -23.89 -9.76
N ALA A 95 -30.87 -24.70 -9.98
CA ALA A 95 -30.94 -26.15 -9.80
C ALA A 95 -31.24 -26.51 -8.34
N TYR A 96 -30.61 -25.82 -7.40
CA TYR A 96 -30.86 -25.99 -5.97
C TYR A 96 -32.33 -25.66 -5.62
N ALA A 97 -32.81 -24.48 -6.04
CA ALA A 97 -34.17 -24.05 -5.72
C ALA A 97 -35.24 -25.00 -6.27
N ASN A 98 -35.08 -25.41 -7.54
CA ASN A 98 -36.01 -26.33 -8.18
C ASN A 98 -36.03 -27.68 -7.46
N GLU A 99 -34.90 -28.25 -7.13
CA GLU A 99 -34.80 -29.55 -6.49
C GLU A 99 -35.26 -29.50 -5.03
N TYR A 100 -34.95 -28.45 -4.30
CA TYR A 100 -35.40 -28.24 -2.93
C TYR A 100 -36.93 -28.17 -2.85
N GLN A 101 -37.57 -27.38 -3.73
CA GLN A 101 -39.01 -27.30 -3.81
C GLN A 101 -39.63 -28.65 -4.18
N ARG A 102 -39.07 -29.38 -5.15
CA ARG A 102 -39.53 -30.71 -5.52
C ARG A 102 -39.53 -31.69 -4.34
N LEU A 103 -38.43 -31.73 -3.59
CA LEU A 103 -38.25 -32.63 -2.45
C LEU A 103 -39.19 -32.29 -1.29
N VAL A 104 -39.37 -31.00 -0.97
CA VAL A 104 -40.22 -30.57 0.14
C VAL A 104 -41.71 -30.63 -0.23
N ASP A 105 -42.09 -30.05 -1.39
CA ASP A 105 -43.50 -29.85 -1.74
C ASP A 105 -44.15 -31.09 -2.37
N VAL A 106 -43.38 -31.89 -3.13
CA VAL A 106 -43.91 -33.06 -3.86
C VAL A 106 -43.60 -34.37 -3.14
N GLU A 107 -42.40 -34.53 -2.59
CA GLU A 107 -41.98 -35.79 -1.96
C GLU A 107 -42.12 -35.78 -0.43
N GLY A 108 -42.36 -34.60 0.18
CA GLY A 108 -42.55 -34.46 1.64
C GLY A 108 -41.31 -34.76 2.47
N VAL A 109 -40.13 -34.59 1.88
CA VAL A 109 -38.85 -34.80 2.57
C VAL A 109 -38.61 -33.73 3.62
N ALA A 110 -38.03 -34.07 4.76
CA ALA A 110 -37.70 -33.11 5.80
C ALA A 110 -36.75 -32.01 5.26
N PRO A 111 -36.94 -30.72 5.64
CA PRO A 111 -36.15 -29.61 5.09
C PRO A 111 -34.64 -29.76 5.17
N GLU A 112 -34.13 -30.39 6.22
CA GLU A 112 -32.68 -30.64 6.40
C GLU A 112 -32.13 -31.63 5.36
N ASP A 113 -32.83 -32.76 5.18
CA ASP A 113 -32.47 -33.80 4.21
C ASP A 113 -32.65 -33.30 2.76
N ALA A 114 -33.73 -32.56 2.49
CA ALA A 114 -34.01 -31.94 1.20
C ALA A 114 -32.89 -30.95 0.81
N SER A 115 -32.39 -30.16 1.75
CA SER A 115 -31.30 -29.21 1.50
C SER A 115 -30.00 -29.91 1.12
N MET A 116 -29.71 -31.04 1.74
CA MET A 116 -28.48 -31.83 1.46
C MET A 116 -28.56 -32.46 0.06
N GLN A 117 -29.70 -33.05 -0.29
CA GLN A 117 -29.90 -33.64 -1.62
C GLN A 117 -29.92 -32.59 -2.73
N ALA A 118 -30.62 -31.47 -2.53
CA ALA A 118 -30.64 -30.37 -3.50
C ALA A 118 -29.26 -29.78 -3.78
N ARG A 119 -28.40 -29.68 -2.77
CA ARG A 119 -26.99 -29.25 -2.96
C ARG A 119 -26.19 -30.22 -3.82
N ALA A 120 -26.42 -31.53 -3.71
CA ALA A 120 -25.72 -32.50 -4.54
C ALA A 120 -26.14 -32.38 -6.01
N VAL A 121 -27.42 -32.23 -6.29
CA VAL A 121 -27.99 -32.04 -7.64
C VAL A 121 -27.48 -30.71 -8.25
N ALA A 122 -27.46 -29.63 -7.46
CA ALA A 122 -26.96 -28.33 -7.90
C ALA A 122 -25.47 -28.38 -8.29
N ARG A 123 -24.65 -29.10 -7.54
CA ARG A 123 -23.22 -29.31 -7.90
C ARG A 123 -23.08 -30.09 -9.21
N GLN A 124 -23.87 -31.11 -9.41
CA GLN A 124 -23.84 -31.90 -10.65
C GLN A 124 -24.25 -31.05 -11.86
N ALA A 125 -25.29 -30.22 -11.73
CA ALA A 125 -25.70 -29.30 -12.78
C ALA A 125 -24.60 -28.32 -13.22
N VAL A 126 -23.80 -27.83 -12.28
CA VAL A 126 -22.61 -26.99 -12.58
C VAL A 126 -21.56 -27.76 -13.35
N ILE A 127 -21.29 -29.02 -12.96
CA ILE A 127 -20.29 -29.86 -13.63
C ILE A 127 -20.72 -30.13 -15.07
N ASP A 128 -22.01 -30.47 -15.29
CA ASP A 128 -22.52 -30.80 -16.60
C ASP A 128 -22.54 -29.63 -17.57
N GLN A 129 -22.70 -28.40 -17.06
CA GLN A 129 -22.78 -27.19 -17.90
C GLN A 129 -21.48 -26.36 -17.90
N ARG A 130 -20.42 -26.81 -17.23
CA ARG A 130 -19.18 -26.05 -17.09
C ARG A 130 -18.50 -25.69 -18.43
N THR A 131 -18.70 -26.49 -19.48
CA THR A 131 -18.12 -26.30 -20.81
C THR A 131 -19.01 -25.50 -21.76
N SER A 132 -20.30 -25.33 -21.45
CA SER A 132 -21.29 -24.69 -22.32
C SER A 132 -21.47 -23.19 -22.09
N VAL A 133 -20.95 -22.65 -20.97
CA VAL A 133 -21.07 -21.23 -20.65
C VAL A 133 -19.99 -20.45 -21.39
N THR A 134 -20.37 -19.72 -22.42
CA THR A 134 -19.51 -18.80 -23.18
C THR A 134 -20.00 -17.36 -23.00
N PRO A 135 -19.12 -16.36 -22.92
CA PRO A 135 -19.49 -14.96 -22.94
C PRO A 135 -20.10 -14.59 -24.30
N THR A 136 -21.24 -13.89 -24.33
CA THR A 136 -22.08 -13.77 -25.53
C THR A 136 -22.07 -12.41 -26.22
N GLU A 137 -21.45 -11.36 -25.67
CA GLU A 137 -21.51 -10.03 -26.26
C GLU A 137 -20.14 -9.45 -26.54
N THR A 138 -19.91 -9.08 -27.78
CA THR A 138 -18.75 -8.28 -28.23
C THR A 138 -19.19 -6.84 -28.49
N GLY A 139 -18.38 -5.87 -28.07
CA GLY A 139 -18.60 -4.46 -28.33
C GLY A 139 -18.36 -4.05 -29.80
N PRO A 140 -18.31 -2.74 -30.09
CA PRO A 140 -18.00 -2.21 -31.41
C PRO A 140 -16.72 -2.84 -31.99
N HIS A 141 -16.68 -2.98 -33.30
CA HIS A 141 -15.58 -3.62 -34.06
C HIS A 141 -15.23 -5.05 -33.62
N GLY A 142 -16.15 -5.75 -32.92
CA GLY A 142 -15.95 -7.13 -32.46
C GLY A 142 -14.97 -7.26 -31.28
N ARG A 143 -14.73 -6.20 -30.52
CA ARG A 143 -13.81 -6.14 -29.39
C ARG A 143 -14.51 -5.65 -28.13
N PHE A 144 -13.90 -5.93 -26.96
CA PHE A 144 -14.31 -5.36 -25.70
C PHE A 144 -13.51 -4.08 -25.43
N TRP A 145 -14.21 -3.07 -24.89
CA TRP A 145 -13.69 -1.73 -24.70
C TRP A 145 -13.84 -1.30 -23.23
N VAL A 146 -12.82 -0.65 -22.72
CA VAL A 146 -12.78 -0.10 -21.36
C VAL A 146 -12.73 1.43 -21.49
N LEU A 147 -13.63 2.12 -20.79
CA LEU A 147 -13.60 3.58 -20.72
C LEU A 147 -12.31 4.03 -20.00
N VAL A 148 -11.56 4.90 -20.65
CA VAL A 148 -10.36 5.50 -20.08
C VAL A 148 -10.72 6.76 -19.31
N ASP A 149 -11.30 7.74 -20.01
CA ASP A 149 -11.67 9.02 -19.43
C ASP A 149 -12.73 9.74 -20.27
N THR A 150 -13.30 10.80 -19.68
CA THR A 150 -14.19 11.75 -20.37
C THR A 150 -13.56 13.13 -20.31
N VAL A 151 -13.28 13.71 -21.45
CA VAL A 151 -12.61 15.00 -21.58
C VAL A 151 -13.56 16.08 -22.09
N SER A 152 -13.22 17.36 -21.88
CA SER A 152 -14.02 18.52 -22.28
C SER A 152 -14.15 18.69 -23.79
N ASP A 153 -15.06 19.53 -24.20
CA ASP A 153 -15.45 19.81 -25.60
C ASP A 153 -14.37 20.52 -26.43
N ASP A 154 -13.42 21.18 -25.79
CA ASP A 154 -12.28 21.88 -26.39
C ASP A 154 -11.03 21.00 -26.57
N THR A 155 -11.08 19.76 -26.11
CA THR A 155 -9.92 18.85 -26.07
C THR A 155 -9.91 17.94 -27.31
N ASP A 156 -8.83 17.96 -28.04
CA ASP A 156 -8.57 17.15 -29.23
C ASP A 156 -7.55 16.02 -29.03
N HIS A 157 -7.06 15.86 -27.81
CA HIS A 157 -6.08 14.84 -27.43
C HIS A 157 -6.23 14.40 -25.96
N LEU A 158 -5.75 13.19 -25.66
CA LEU A 158 -5.68 12.67 -24.29
C LEU A 158 -4.41 11.84 -24.09
N GLU A 159 -3.64 12.14 -23.05
CA GLU A 159 -2.56 11.25 -22.58
C GLU A 159 -3.16 10.12 -21.75
N VAL A 160 -3.09 8.89 -22.22
CA VAL A 160 -3.57 7.70 -21.53
C VAL A 160 -2.39 7.03 -20.82
N GLY A 161 -2.35 7.14 -19.51
CA GLY A 161 -1.32 6.52 -18.67
C GLY A 161 -1.72 5.14 -18.12
N LYS A 162 -0.79 4.51 -17.38
CA LYS A 162 -0.97 3.20 -16.73
C LYS A 162 -1.22 2.05 -17.72
N LEU A 163 -0.67 2.15 -18.90
CA LEU A 163 -0.67 1.07 -19.87
C LEU A 163 0.44 0.06 -19.55
N SER A 164 0.20 -1.21 -19.89
CA SER A 164 1.22 -2.24 -19.76
C SER A 164 2.11 -2.26 -21.00
N PRO A 165 3.45 -2.25 -20.87
CA PRO A 165 4.35 -2.29 -22.02
C PRO A 165 4.36 -3.65 -22.74
N SER A 166 3.64 -4.65 -22.23
CA SER A 166 3.51 -5.99 -22.83
C SER A 166 2.22 -6.18 -23.64
N ASP A 167 1.29 -5.24 -23.57
CA ASP A 167 -0.04 -5.38 -24.15
C ASP A 167 -0.24 -4.41 -25.33
N GLU A 168 -1.00 -4.87 -26.32
CA GLU A 168 -1.37 -4.10 -27.50
C GLU A 168 -2.69 -3.36 -27.26
N TYR A 169 -2.72 -2.07 -27.56
CA TYR A 169 -3.90 -1.22 -27.38
C TYR A 169 -4.38 -0.63 -28.68
N ARG A 170 -5.71 -0.47 -28.79
CA ARG A 170 -6.38 0.36 -29.79
C ARG A 170 -7.35 1.26 -29.06
N PHE A 171 -7.60 2.41 -29.64
CA PHE A 171 -8.47 3.42 -29.03
C PHE A 171 -9.61 3.78 -29.98
N MET A 172 -10.72 4.20 -29.39
CA MET A 172 -11.83 4.82 -30.08
C MET A 172 -12.41 5.94 -29.23
N VAL A 173 -13.07 6.88 -29.87
CA VAL A 173 -13.61 8.08 -29.22
C VAL A 173 -15.08 8.24 -29.56
N TYR A 174 -15.89 8.62 -28.59
CA TYR A 174 -17.28 9.01 -28.77
C TYR A 174 -17.46 10.50 -28.52
N THR A 175 -18.26 11.16 -29.32
CA THR A 175 -18.79 12.49 -29.01
C THR A 175 -19.92 12.36 -28.01
N VAL A 176 -19.94 13.22 -27.01
CA VAL A 176 -20.99 13.30 -25.99
C VAL A 176 -21.65 14.68 -26.09
N ALA A 177 -22.95 14.71 -26.35
CA ALA A 177 -23.70 15.95 -26.49
C ALA A 177 -24.97 15.95 -25.62
N LYS A 178 -25.39 17.12 -25.14
CA LYS A 178 -26.66 17.33 -24.45
C LYS A 178 -27.81 17.37 -25.44
N THR A 179 -28.82 16.60 -25.15
CA THR A 179 -30.11 16.69 -25.87
C THR A 179 -30.94 17.84 -25.32
N SER A 180 -31.81 18.43 -26.15
CA SER A 180 -32.73 19.52 -25.76
C SER A 180 -33.59 19.18 -24.55
N ASP A 181 -33.80 17.92 -24.23
CA ASP A 181 -34.54 17.40 -23.08
C ASP A 181 -33.70 17.30 -21.79
N GLY A 182 -32.41 17.71 -21.84
CA GLY A 182 -31.45 17.61 -20.74
C GLY A 182 -30.83 16.21 -20.56
N GLY A 183 -31.08 15.27 -21.48
CA GLY A 183 -30.40 13.99 -21.54
C GLY A 183 -29.01 14.11 -22.20
N VAL A 184 -28.21 13.08 -22.03
CA VAL A 184 -26.87 12.96 -22.66
C VAL A 184 -26.95 11.88 -23.72
N GLU A 185 -26.57 12.21 -24.96
CA GLU A 185 -26.55 11.29 -26.08
C GLU A 185 -25.11 11.08 -26.58
N LYS A 186 -24.78 9.86 -26.98
CA LYS A 186 -23.46 9.51 -27.51
C LYS A 186 -23.53 9.32 -29.02
N SER A 187 -22.47 9.69 -29.73
CA SER A 187 -22.30 9.37 -31.15
C SER A 187 -22.21 7.84 -31.38
N ALA A 188 -22.22 7.44 -32.65
CA ALA A 188 -21.66 6.15 -33.03
C ALA A 188 -20.17 6.07 -32.63
N ALA A 189 -19.62 4.86 -32.52
CA ALA A 189 -18.20 4.67 -32.29
C ALA A 189 -17.40 5.29 -33.45
N SER A 190 -16.29 5.99 -33.18
CA SER A 190 -15.34 6.39 -34.20
C SER A 190 -14.69 5.18 -34.88
N ALA A 191 -13.88 5.42 -35.90
CA ALA A 191 -12.94 4.41 -36.39
C ALA A 191 -11.97 4.01 -35.28
N GLU A 192 -11.48 2.77 -35.31
CA GLU A 192 -10.39 2.35 -34.40
C GLU A 192 -9.10 3.09 -34.77
N SER A 193 -8.31 3.47 -33.78
CA SER A 193 -6.93 3.93 -33.97
C SER A 193 -6.05 2.82 -34.54
N GLY A 194 -4.88 3.15 -35.03
CA GLY A 194 -3.79 2.20 -35.20
C GLY A 194 -3.49 1.43 -33.90
N MET A 195 -2.85 0.29 -34.04
CA MET A 195 -2.37 -0.49 -32.90
C MET A 195 -1.18 0.24 -32.27
N VAL A 196 -1.23 0.41 -30.95
CA VAL A 196 -0.13 0.98 -30.15
C VAL A 196 0.36 -0.06 -29.15
N LEU A 197 1.66 -0.27 -29.15
CA LEU A 197 2.39 -1.02 -28.13
C LEU A 197 3.21 -0.01 -27.34
N PRO A 198 2.89 0.26 -26.07
CA PRO A 198 3.69 1.16 -25.24
C PRO A 198 5.09 0.56 -25.06
N VAL A 199 6.12 1.30 -25.47
CA VAL A 199 7.51 0.82 -25.41
C VAL A 199 8.31 1.69 -24.46
N ALA A 200 8.97 1.06 -23.49
CA ALA A 200 9.90 1.75 -22.60
C ALA A 200 11.08 2.31 -23.41
N SER A 201 10.98 3.52 -23.85
CA SER A 201 12.00 4.22 -24.62
C SER A 201 12.74 5.24 -23.76
N GLY A 202 13.94 4.88 -23.29
CA GLY A 202 14.80 5.82 -22.58
C GLY A 202 14.49 6.02 -21.10
N ILE A 203 14.92 7.16 -20.57
CA ILE A 203 14.74 7.55 -19.16
C ILE A 203 13.49 8.42 -19.07
N ASP A 204 12.59 8.09 -18.16
CA ASP A 204 11.43 8.93 -17.86
C ASP A 204 11.89 10.31 -17.33
N VAL A 205 11.82 11.31 -18.19
CA VAL A 205 12.24 12.67 -17.88
C VAL A 205 11.37 13.29 -16.79
N LYS A 206 10.11 12.89 -16.67
CA LYS A 206 9.19 13.37 -15.62
C LYS A 206 9.68 12.95 -14.21
N ARG A 207 10.43 11.84 -14.11
CA ARG A 207 10.99 11.32 -12.83
C ARG A 207 12.43 11.75 -12.54
N LEU A 208 13.06 12.52 -13.42
CA LEU A 208 14.42 13.04 -13.18
C LEU A 208 14.57 13.82 -11.84
N PRO A 209 13.62 14.68 -11.43
CA PRO A 209 13.71 15.37 -10.13
C PRO A 209 13.78 14.39 -8.95
N LEU A 210 12.98 13.30 -8.99
CA LEU A 210 13.01 12.25 -7.97
C LEU A 210 14.37 11.54 -7.92
N PHE A 211 14.97 11.25 -9.10
CA PHE A 211 16.31 10.67 -9.18
C PHE A 211 17.36 11.57 -8.53
N PHE A 212 17.32 12.89 -8.78
CA PHE A 212 18.25 13.83 -8.15
C PHE A 212 18.07 13.92 -6.63
N ILE A 213 16.84 13.90 -6.15
CA ILE A 213 16.55 13.86 -4.69
C ILE A 213 17.13 12.58 -4.08
N LEU A 214 16.88 11.42 -4.72
CA LEU A 214 17.40 10.13 -4.26
C LEU A 214 18.95 10.11 -4.28
N ALA A 215 19.56 10.60 -5.35
CA ALA A 215 21.03 10.70 -5.46
C ALA A 215 21.61 11.62 -4.37
N LEU A 216 20.93 12.73 -4.07
CA LEU A 216 21.33 13.64 -2.99
C LEU A 216 21.22 12.98 -1.61
N LEU A 217 20.15 12.23 -1.35
CA LEU A 217 19.95 11.49 -0.10
C LEU A 217 21.02 10.41 0.08
N CYS A 218 21.23 9.57 -0.92
CA CYS A 218 22.28 8.55 -0.89
C CYS A 218 23.67 9.18 -0.75
N GLY A 219 23.93 10.25 -1.49
CA GLY A 219 25.18 11.01 -1.42
C GLY A 219 25.43 11.60 -0.03
N ALA A 220 24.41 12.13 0.63
CA ALA A 220 24.50 12.64 1.99
C ALA A 220 24.89 11.53 2.98
N VAL A 221 24.24 10.36 2.90
CA VAL A 221 24.58 9.22 3.76
C VAL A 221 26.03 8.78 3.55
N LEU A 222 26.45 8.56 2.30
CA LEU A 222 27.81 8.15 1.98
C LEU A 222 28.85 9.20 2.41
N PHE A 223 28.54 10.49 2.23
CA PHE A 223 29.39 11.58 2.67
C PHE A 223 29.60 11.57 4.19
N PHE A 224 28.54 11.44 4.99
CA PHE A 224 28.64 11.42 6.44
C PHE A 224 29.28 10.14 6.97
N ILE A 225 29.10 9.00 6.32
CA ILE A 225 29.86 7.76 6.65
C ILE A 225 31.37 8.00 6.41
N HIS A 226 31.75 8.56 5.25
CA HIS A 226 33.15 8.86 4.97
C HIS A 226 33.73 9.90 5.95
N TRP A 227 32.92 10.91 6.26
CA TRP A 227 33.29 11.94 7.27
C TRP A 227 33.53 11.31 8.64
N ALA A 228 32.66 10.41 9.10
CA ALA A 228 32.82 9.70 10.36
C ALA A 228 34.08 8.83 10.39
N ARG A 229 34.35 8.09 9.31
CA ARG A 229 35.55 7.25 9.16
C ARG A 229 36.85 8.08 9.18
N SER A 230 36.81 9.35 8.82
CA SER A 230 37.98 10.23 8.88
C SER A 230 38.30 10.70 10.30
N GLY A 231 37.66 10.17 11.36
CA GLY A 231 37.92 10.48 12.77
C GLY A 231 37.39 11.83 13.23
N ARG A 232 36.56 12.50 12.43
CA ARG A 232 35.93 13.77 12.82
C ARG A 232 34.78 13.55 13.78
N PRO A 233 34.63 14.34 14.86
CA PRO A 233 33.56 14.15 15.83
C PRO A 233 32.18 14.41 15.21
N ILE A 234 31.29 13.46 15.33
CA ILE A 234 29.88 13.61 15.01
C ILE A 234 29.14 13.85 16.31
N THR A 235 28.51 15.01 16.44
CA THR A 235 27.65 15.32 17.59
C THR A 235 26.26 14.74 17.36
N ILE A 236 25.86 13.81 18.20
CA ILE A 236 24.49 13.28 18.26
C ILE A 236 23.82 13.82 19.51
N ARG A 237 22.54 14.12 19.43
CA ARG A 237 21.73 14.54 20.56
C ARG A 237 21.74 13.45 21.64
N LYS A 238 21.96 13.81 22.90
CA LYS A 238 21.81 12.87 24.01
C LYS A 238 20.38 12.34 24.10
N ILE A 239 20.26 11.03 24.14
CA ILE A 239 18.99 10.34 24.27
C ILE A 239 18.79 10.04 25.75
N ALA A 240 17.67 10.48 26.34
CA ALA A 240 17.38 10.34 27.76
C ALA A 240 17.38 8.87 28.24
N GLY A 241 16.85 7.95 27.41
CA GLY A 241 16.82 6.52 27.72
C GLY A 241 18.21 5.86 27.83
N LEU A 242 19.29 6.50 27.33
CA LEU A 242 20.66 5.95 27.46
C LEU A 242 21.25 6.19 28.87
N SER A 243 20.95 7.32 29.48
CA SER A 243 21.37 7.58 30.86
C SER A 243 20.62 6.66 31.84
N ALA A 244 19.41 6.23 31.50
CA ALA A 244 18.65 5.28 32.28
C ALA A 244 19.27 3.87 32.31
N VAL A 245 20.06 3.49 31.30
CA VAL A 245 20.79 2.19 31.30
C VAL A 245 21.77 2.13 32.47
N ASP A 246 22.58 3.16 32.66
CA ASP A 246 23.57 3.20 33.72
C ASP A 246 22.88 3.23 35.14
N GLU A 247 21.75 3.95 35.23
CA GLU A 247 20.92 3.98 36.45
C GLU A 247 20.30 2.61 36.79
N ALA A 248 19.75 1.92 35.79
CA ALA A 248 19.12 0.61 35.95
C ALA A 248 20.14 -0.46 36.37
N VAL A 249 21.34 -0.45 35.78
CA VAL A 249 22.42 -1.37 36.14
C VAL A 249 22.93 -1.06 37.53
N GLY A 250 23.13 0.22 37.86
CA GLY A 250 23.53 0.62 39.24
C GLY A 250 22.55 0.14 40.30
N ARG A 251 21.24 0.31 40.06
CA ARG A 251 20.21 -0.19 40.98
C ARG A 251 20.20 -1.73 41.09
N ALA A 252 20.46 -2.44 39.99
CA ALA A 252 20.56 -3.90 40.02
C ALA A 252 21.71 -4.36 40.94
N THR A 253 22.83 -3.67 40.86
CA THR A 253 24.00 -3.91 41.72
C THR A 253 23.70 -3.62 43.19
N GLU A 254 23.10 -2.47 43.49
CA GLU A 254 22.75 -2.07 44.89
C GLU A 254 21.74 -3.05 45.53
N MET A 255 20.80 -3.54 44.72
CA MET A 255 19.78 -4.48 45.19
C MET A 255 20.24 -5.93 45.23
N GLY A 256 21.36 -6.28 44.58
CA GLY A 256 21.82 -7.66 44.44
C GLY A 256 20.86 -8.53 43.61
N ARG A 257 20.06 -7.91 42.72
CA ARG A 257 19.07 -8.59 41.85
C ARG A 257 19.52 -8.62 40.40
N PRO A 258 19.10 -9.65 39.63
CA PRO A 258 19.52 -9.76 38.23
C PRO A 258 18.91 -8.67 37.35
N ILE A 259 19.56 -8.46 36.24
CA ILE A 259 19.04 -7.71 35.09
C ILE A 259 18.44 -8.72 34.13
N LEU A 260 17.21 -8.52 33.71
CA LEU A 260 16.58 -9.30 32.64
C LEU A 260 16.65 -8.54 31.33
N TYR A 261 17.16 -9.17 30.29
CA TYR A 261 17.22 -8.61 28.95
C TYR A 261 16.44 -9.47 27.95
N VAL A 262 15.42 -8.91 27.31
CA VAL A 262 14.55 -9.57 26.33
C VAL A 262 14.78 -8.95 24.95
N PRO A 263 15.43 -9.66 23.99
CA PRO A 263 15.81 -9.10 22.69
C PRO A 263 14.69 -9.13 21.65
N GLY A 264 13.43 -9.16 22.07
CA GLY A 264 12.28 -9.33 21.17
C GLY A 264 12.06 -10.78 20.73
N ILE A 265 11.19 -11.00 19.75
CA ILE A 265 10.81 -12.35 19.30
C ILE A 265 11.18 -12.63 17.82
N GLN A 266 11.74 -11.64 17.12
CA GLN A 266 12.19 -11.81 15.72
C GLN A 266 13.61 -12.37 15.64
N ASP A 267 13.99 -12.80 14.42
CA ASP A 267 15.32 -13.33 14.15
C ASP A 267 16.31 -12.21 13.79
N MET A 268 17.54 -12.56 13.48
CA MET A 268 18.64 -11.64 13.15
C MET A 268 18.51 -10.93 11.79
N ASP A 269 17.51 -11.27 11.00
CA ASP A 269 17.13 -10.57 9.77
C ASP A 269 16.32 -9.28 10.03
N ASP A 270 15.76 -9.13 11.24
CA ASP A 270 15.07 -7.90 11.67
C ASP A 270 16.08 -6.87 12.20
N LEU A 271 16.00 -5.65 11.66
CA LEU A 271 16.87 -4.53 12.07
C LEU A 271 16.70 -4.14 13.54
N GLN A 272 15.51 -4.31 14.14
CA GLN A 272 15.28 -4.02 15.54
C GLN A 272 15.97 -5.05 16.43
N THR A 273 15.98 -6.32 16.03
CA THR A 273 16.72 -7.39 16.74
C THR A 273 18.21 -7.10 16.74
N VAL A 274 18.79 -6.71 15.59
CA VAL A 274 20.21 -6.31 15.48
C VAL A 274 20.51 -5.10 16.36
N ALA A 275 19.65 -4.08 16.37
CA ALA A 275 19.79 -2.91 17.25
C ALA A 275 19.72 -3.32 18.73
N GLY A 276 18.80 -4.24 19.10
CA GLY A 276 18.67 -4.78 20.45
C GLY A 276 19.94 -5.51 20.89
N ILE A 277 20.53 -6.36 20.04
CA ILE A 277 21.80 -7.04 20.35
C ILE A 277 22.95 -6.02 20.53
N THR A 278 22.95 -4.95 19.75
CA THR A 278 23.96 -3.87 19.94
C THR A 278 23.81 -3.17 21.29
N VAL A 279 22.58 -2.87 21.71
CA VAL A 279 22.30 -2.31 23.06
C VAL A 279 22.66 -3.30 24.17
N LEU A 280 22.39 -4.61 23.96
CA LEU A 280 22.78 -5.67 24.89
C LEU A 280 24.28 -5.64 25.16
N GLY A 281 25.11 -5.42 24.15
CA GLY A 281 26.56 -5.31 24.33
C GLY A 281 26.95 -4.20 25.30
N ARG A 282 26.30 -3.05 25.27
CA ARG A 282 26.54 -1.96 26.21
C ARG A 282 26.04 -2.29 27.61
N VAL A 283 24.80 -2.81 27.71
CA VAL A 283 24.24 -3.23 29.02
C VAL A 283 25.11 -4.30 29.67
N ALA A 284 25.57 -5.28 28.91
CA ALA A 284 26.45 -6.36 29.37
C ALA A 284 27.81 -5.85 29.84
N LYS A 285 28.39 -4.88 29.11
CA LYS A 285 29.65 -4.25 29.52
C LYS A 285 29.51 -3.53 30.84
N THR A 286 28.48 -2.69 30.98
CA THR A 286 28.19 -1.98 32.24
C THR A 286 27.88 -2.97 33.36
N ALA A 287 27.10 -4.04 33.10
CA ALA A 287 26.81 -5.09 34.09
C ALA A 287 28.08 -5.80 34.56
N ALA A 288 29.03 -6.09 33.66
CA ALA A 288 30.34 -6.67 34.00
C ALA A 288 31.19 -5.73 34.87
N GLU A 289 31.21 -4.42 34.57
CA GLU A 289 31.94 -3.41 35.35
C GLU A 289 31.41 -3.29 36.81
N TYR A 290 30.08 -3.47 37.00
CA TYR A 290 29.42 -3.36 38.29
C TYR A 290 29.15 -4.70 38.99
N ASP A 291 29.61 -5.82 38.41
CA ASP A 291 29.39 -7.19 38.92
C ASP A 291 27.90 -7.58 39.02
N ALA A 292 27.07 -7.05 38.12
CA ALA A 292 25.64 -7.34 38.08
C ALA A 292 25.36 -8.56 37.18
N ARG A 293 24.48 -9.46 37.64
CA ARG A 293 24.07 -10.64 36.87
C ARG A 293 23.08 -10.22 35.81
N ILE A 294 23.38 -10.59 34.53
CA ILE A 294 22.48 -10.37 33.37
C ILE A 294 21.94 -11.73 32.89
N GLU A 295 20.64 -11.82 32.66
CA GLU A 295 19.96 -12.99 32.14
C GLU A 295 19.21 -12.66 30.85
N VAL A 296 19.41 -13.48 29.82
CA VAL A 296 18.96 -13.22 28.46
C VAL A 296 18.23 -14.43 27.88
N PRO A 297 16.94 -14.62 28.18
CA PRO A 297 16.13 -15.62 27.50
C PRO A 297 15.87 -15.15 26.06
N THR A 298 16.01 -16.03 25.08
CA THR A 298 15.79 -15.72 23.66
C THR A 298 14.73 -16.61 23.04
N SER A 299 13.99 -16.07 22.05
CA SER A 299 12.99 -16.83 21.30
C SER A 299 13.55 -17.49 20.04
N ARG A 300 14.78 -17.11 19.61
CA ARG A 300 15.42 -17.64 18.41
C ARG A 300 16.82 -18.14 18.74
N SER A 301 17.18 -19.27 18.14
CA SER A 301 18.48 -19.90 18.39
C SER A 301 19.64 -19.08 17.82
N LEU A 302 19.43 -18.41 16.66
CA LEU A 302 20.45 -17.54 16.05
C LEU A 302 20.67 -16.29 16.91
N VAL A 303 19.59 -15.69 17.44
CA VAL A 303 19.65 -14.57 18.38
C VAL A 303 20.38 -14.97 19.66
N MET A 304 20.15 -16.18 20.19
CA MET A 304 20.91 -16.69 21.34
C MET A 304 22.42 -16.74 21.04
N SER A 305 22.79 -17.23 19.88
CA SER A 305 24.21 -17.34 19.50
C SER A 305 24.87 -15.96 19.37
N ALA A 306 24.17 -15.01 18.72
CA ALA A 306 24.62 -13.63 18.63
C ALA A 306 24.70 -12.93 19.99
N ALA A 307 23.71 -13.14 20.86
CA ALA A 307 23.70 -12.60 22.22
C ALA A 307 24.87 -13.14 23.07
N ARG A 308 25.14 -14.45 23.00
CA ARG A 308 26.29 -15.07 23.69
C ARG A 308 27.61 -14.45 23.27
N GLU A 309 27.84 -14.32 21.97
CA GLU A 309 29.08 -13.72 21.45
C GLU A 309 29.19 -12.23 21.85
N THR A 310 28.11 -11.47 21.74
CA THR A 310 28.09 -10.06 22.13
C THR A 310 28.35 -9.85 23.62
N VAL A 311 27.73 -10.65 24.49
CA VAL A 311 27.95 -10.57 25.94
C VAL A 311 29.37 -11.02 26.30
N HIS A 312 29.85 -12.13 25.72
CA HIS A 312 31.24 -12.59 25.92
C HIS A 312 32.26 -11.52 25.54
N SER A 313 32.11 -10.94 24.36
CA SER A 313 32.98 -9.85 23.88
C SER A 313 32.93 -8.61 24.81
N SER A 314 31.74 -8.32 25.34
CA SER A 314 31.53 -7.18 26.28
C SER A 314 32.20 -7.42 27.63
N TYR A 315 32.13 -8.65 28.20
CA TYR A 315 32.82 -9.05 29.42
C TYR A 315 34.35 -9.07 29.21
N LEU A 316 34.82 -9.49 28.05
CA LEU A 316 36.23 -9.42 27.69
C LEU A 316 36.71 -7.95 27.64
N ALA A 317 35.94 -7.09 26.99
CA ALA A 317 36.25 -5.64 26.93
C ALA A 317 36.23 -4.92 28.29
N ALA A 318 35.42 -5.42 29.24
CA ALA A 318 35.40 -4.96 30.63
C ALA A 318 36.51 -5.57 31.50
N GLY A 319 37.32 -6.52 30.99
CA GLY A 319 38.33 -7.22 31.74
C GLY A 319 37.80 -8.21 32.77
N ARG A 320 36.53 -8.64 32.65
CA ARG A 320 35.81 -9.50 33.62
C ARG A 320 35.35 -10.83 33.00
N THR A 321 36.20 -11.47 32.24
CA THR A 321 35.93 -12.79 31.64
C THR A 321 35.63 -13.89 32.66
N ASP A 322 36.12 -13.73 33.89
CA ASP A 322 35.87 -14.60 35.03
C ASP A 322 34.40 -14.62 35.46
N ALA A 323 33.68 -13.51 35.27
CA ALA A 323 32.28 -13.37 35.64
C ALA A 323 31.30 -13.77 34.53
N TYR A 324 31.82 -14.09 33.29
CA TYR A 324 30.97 -14.51 32.18
C TYR A 324 30.38 -15.90 32.42
N ASN A 325 29.07 -15.99 32.34
CA ASN A 325 28.36 -17.28 32.43
C ASN A 325 27.46 -17.48 31.19
N PRO A 326 27.81 -18.39 30.27
CA PRO A 326 27.02 -18.65 29.07
C PRO A 326 25.63 -19.27 29.34
N ASP A 327 25.44 -19.89 30.50
CA ASP A 327 24.16 -20.54 30.85
C ASP A 327 23.04 -19.53 31.15
N LEU A 328 23.39 -18.28 31.39
CA LEU A 328 22.41 -17.19 31.58
C LEU A 328 21.87 -16.64 30.24
N ILE A 329 22.38 -17.12 29.11
CA ILE A 329 21.95 -16.72 27.76
C ILE A 329 21.50 -18.00 27.05
N TYR A 330 20.21 -18.17 26.94
CA TYR A 330 19.66 -19.45 26.49
C TYR A 330 18.42 -19.26 25.62
N TYR A 331 18.20 -20.28 24.77
CA TYR A 331 17.01 -20.41 23.95
C TYR A 331 15.87 -21.03 24.75
N VAL A 332 14.67 -20.48 24.60
CA VAL A 332 13.44 -20.94 25.28
C VAL A 332 12.54 -21.70 24.29
N THR A 333 11.94 -20.99 23.37
CA THR A 333 11.03 -21.53 22.34
C THR A 333 10.74 -20.47 21.28
N ASP A 334 10.44 -20.91 20.05
CA ASP A 334 10.02 -20.04 18.93
C ASP A 334 8.56 -19.61 19.04
N GLU A 335 7.76 -20.30 19.87
CA GLU A 335 6.35 -20.03 20.03
C GLU A 335 6.16 -18.78 20.91
N GLN A 336 5.47 -17.77 20.38
CA GLN A 336 5.34 -16.43 20.95
C GLN A 336 4.79 -16.44 22.37
N PHE A 337 3.68 -17.13 22.61
CA PHE A 337 3.03 -17.13 23.93
C PHE A 337 3.72 -18.05 24.95
N GLY A 338 4.34 -19.13 24.49
CA GLY A 338 5.21 -19.98 25.30
C GLY A 338 6.43 -19.22 25.80
N TYR A 339 7.06 -18.44 24.91
CA TYR A 339 8.15 -17.55 25.27
C TYR A 339 7.70 -16.47 26.28
N THR A 340 6.56 -15.83 26.00
CA THR A 340 5.99 -14.80 26.88
C THR A 340 5.67 -15.36 28.27
N ALA A 341 5.05 -16.54 28.33
CA ALA A 341 4.74 -17.19 29.61
C ALA A 341 5.99 -17.54 30.43
N TYR A 342 7.04 -18.04 29.73
CA TYR A 342 8.32 -18.30 30.36
C TYR A 342 8.96 -17.02 30.89
N ALA A 343 9.09 -15.98 30.07
CA ALA A 343 9.72 -14.72 30.46
C ALA A 343 8.95 -14.02 31.60
N SER A 344 7.62 -14.00 31.54
CA SER A 344 6.77 -13.46 32.63
C SER A 344 6.94 -14.28 33.92
N GLY A 345 6.97 -15.62 33.80
CA GLY A 345 7.26 -16.49 34.92
C GLY A 345 8.64 -16.24 35.55
N LEU A 346 9.64 -15.96 34.74
CA LEU A 346 10.98 -15.60 35.16
C LEU A 346 10.99 -14.27 35.94
N ILE A 347 10.31 -13.24 35.40
CA ILE A 347 10.15 -11.92 36.08
C ILE A 347 9.55 -12.10 37.46
N VAL A 348 8.51 -12.89 37.61
CA VAL A 348 7.83 -13.11 38.92
C VAL A 348 8.72 -13.88 39.91
N ARG A 349 9.50 -14.87 39.45
CA ARG A 349 10.36 -15.69 40.31
C ARG A 349 11.63 -14.97 40.72
N GLU A 350 12.38 -14.44 39.74
CA GLU A 350 13.69 -13.83 40.01
C GLU A 350 13.58 -12.38 40.48
N LYS A 351 12.45 -11.72 40.26
CA LYS A 351 12.18 -10.32 40.60
C LYS A 351 13.34 -9.41 40.18
N PRO A 352 13.67 -9.33 38.90
CA PRO A 352 14.80 -8.54 38.44
C PRO A 352 14.70 -7.08 38.92
N ALA A 353 15.84 -6.44 39.16
CA ALA A 353 15.86 -5.02 39.50
C ALA A 353 15.60 -4.14 38.26
N ALA A 354 16.02 -4.61 37.07
CA ALA A 354 15.83 -3.95 35.80
C ALA A 354 15.40 -4.95 34.71
N CYS A 355 14.46 -4.52 33.86
CA CYS A 355 14.03 -5.24 32.68
C CYS A 355 14.29 -4.38 31.44
N PHE A 356 14.96 -4.98 30.47
CA PHE A 356 15.20 -4.36 29.17
C PHE A 356 14.41 -5.12 28.10
N TYR A 357 13.53 -4.44 27.38
CA TYR A 357 12.76 -4.97 26.27
C TYR A 357 13.22 -4.28 24.98
N MET A 358 14.15 -4.89 24.25
CA MET A 358 14.84 -4.22 23.12
C MET A 358 14.71 -5.03 21.84
N GLY A 359 13.87 -4.61 20.94
CA GLY A 359 13.67 -5.31 19.65
C GLY A 359 12.27 -5.20 19.10
N CYS A 360 11.89 -6.18 18.28
CA CYS A 360 10.54 -6.29 17.73
C CYS A 360 9.64 -7.10 18.65
N PHE A 361 8.49 -6.53 19.01
CA PHE A 361 7.47 -7.12 19.86
C PHE A 361 6.09 -7.03 19.20
N PHE A 362 5.18 -7.90 19.62
CA PHE A 362 3.76 -7.87 19.28
C PHE A 362 2.90 -7.90 20.55
N ALA A 363 1.93 -8.82 20.65
CA ALA A 363 1.01 -8.88 21.77
C ALA A 363 1.67 -9.14 23.13
N GLU A 364 2.86 -9.73 23.15
CA GLU A 364 3.65 -10.01 24.38
C GLU A 364 4.14 -8.75 25.09
N SER A 365 4.26 -7.63 24.38
CA SER A 365 4.76 -6.37 24.94
C SER A 365 4.01 -5.93 26.19
N LEU A 366 2.68 -5.96 26.15
CA LEU A 366 1.83 -5.59 27.28
C LEU A 366 2.02 -6.55 28.47
N ILE A 367 2.02 -7.86 28.21
CA ILE A 367 2.14 -8.88 29.25
C ILE A 367 3.48 -8.76 30.00
N LEU A 368 4.57 -8.58 29.24
CA LEU A 368 5.90 -8.44 29.82
C LEU A 368 6.05 -7.15 30.61
N ALA A 369 5.60 -6.02 30.06
CA ALA A 369 5.70 -4.72 30.70
C ALA A 369 4.84 -4.63 32.00
N GLU A 370 3.62 -5.15 31.97
CA GLU A 370 2.74 -5.23 33.13
C GLU A 370 3.32 -6.14 34.22
N THR A 371 3.89 -7.28 33.83
CA THR A 371 4.52 -8.21 34.76
C THR A 371 5.74 -7.56 35.45
N GLY A 372 6.60 -6.87 34.68
CA GLY A 372 7.75 -6.15 35.19
C GLY A 372 7.36 -5.02 36.14
N ASN A 373 6.30 -4.27 35.80
CA ASN A 373 5.74 -3.24 36.68
C ASN A 373 5.23 -3.83 38.02
N SER A 374 4.56 -4.98 37.97
CA SER A 374 4.02 -5.64 39.20
C SER A 374 5.08 -6.05 40.21
N VAL A 375 6.31 -6.33 39.76
CA VAL A 375 7.44 -6.70 40.65
C VAL A 375 8.30 -5.49 41.02
N GLY A 376 7.99 -4.30 40.51
CA GLY A 376 8.70 -3.06 40.82
C GLY A 376 10.09 -2.98 40.17
N ALA A 377 10.29 -3.61 39.02
CA ALA A 377 11.51 -3.49 38.22
C ALA A 377 11.56 -2.14 37.51
N ILE A 378 12.75 -1.56 37.36
CA ILE A 378 12.94 -0.46 36.39
C ILE A 378 12.84 -1.05 34.98
N GLN A 379 11.98 -0.48 34.15
CA GLN A 379 11.71 -1.00 32.81
C GLN A 379 12.15 -0.02 31.72
N ILE A 380 13.00 -0.51 30.83
CA ILE A 380 13.48 0.25 29.68
C ILE A 380 13.11 -0.52 28.42
N ALA A 381 12.24 0.06 27.59
CA ALA A 381 11.83 -0.53 26.34
C ALA A 381 12.42 0.22 25.11
N GLY A 382 12.69 -0.50 24.04
CA GLY A 382 13.11 0.05 22.75
C GLY A 382 12.51 -0.75 21.60
N THR A 383 11.59 -0.16 20.86
CA THR A 383 10.96 -0.77 19.70
C THR A 383 10.58 0.27 18.65
N ALA A 384 10.57 -0.15 17.39
CA ALA A 384 10.07 0.65 16.27
C ALA A 384 8.69 0.20 15.78
N MET A 385 8.03 -0.74 16.47
CA MET A 385 6.68 -1.20 16.12
C MET A 385 5.62 -0.20 16.62
N PRO A 386 4.95 0.57 15.73
CA PRO A 386 4.01 1.62 16.14
C PRO A 386 2.82 1.09 16.96
N SER A 387 2.38 -0.14 16.66
CA SER A 387 1.26 -0.78 17.36
C SER A 387 1.55 -1.15 18.81
N GLN A 388 2.84 -1.32 19.16
CA GLN A 388 3.27 -1.74 20.51
C GLN A 388 3.78 -0.59 21.38
N LEU A 389 4.17 0.51 20.77
CA LEU A 389 4.66 1.69 21.47
C LEU A 389 3.72 2.19 22.59
N PRO A 390 2.39 2.29 22.40
CA PRO A 390 1.50 2.75 23.47
C PRO A 390 1.58 1.91 24.75
N PHE A 391 1.76 0.58 24.62
CA PHE A 391 1.86 -0.32 25.77
C PHE A 391 3.15 -0.11 26.55
N PHE A 392 4.28 0.02 25.86
CA PHE A 392 5.56 0.30 26.53
C PHE A 392 5.61 1.71 27.11
N VAL A 393 5.06 2.72 26.42
CA VAL A 393 4.98 4.10 26.96
C VAL A 393 4.12 4.17 28.24
N ALA A 394 3.07 3.34 28.33
CA ALA A 394 2.19 3.34 29.46
C ALA A 394 2.76 2.57 30.69
N ALA A 395 3.57 1.53 30.46
CA ALA A 395 3.97 0.59 31.51
C ALA A 395 5.48 0.62 31.85
N CYS A 396 6.33 1.17 30.98
CA CYS A 396 7.78 1.26 31.20
C CYS A 396 8.20 2.64 31.68
N ASP A 397 9.27 2.71 32.47
CA ASP A 397 9.83 3.97 32.99
C ASP A 397 10.49 4.80 31.88
N TYR A 398 11.14 4.12 30.93
CA TYR A 398 11.80 4.74 29.78
C TYR A 398 11.46 3.98 28.49
N THR A 399 11.17 4.72 27.43
CA THR A 399 10.87 4.12 26.13
C THR A 399 11.64 4.82 25.01
N LEU A 400 12.44 4.04 24.26
CA LEU A 400 13.12 4.47 23.04
C LEU A 400 12.17 4.25 21.87
N ILE A 401 11.65 5.32 21.29
CA ILE A 401 10.57 5.29 20.31
C ILE A 401 11.11 5.29 18.89
N GLY A 402 10.84 4.22 18.13
CA GLY A 402 11.12 4.17 16.71
C GLY A 402 12.59 4.43 16.38
N GLU A 403 12.88 5.56 15.73
CA GLU A 403 14.24 5.91 15.36
C GLU A 403 15.18 6.22 16.53
N GLU A 404 14.66 6.61 17.70
CA GLU A 404 15.49 6.80 18.89
C GLU A 404 16.14 5.50 19.33
N PHE A 405 15.47 4.37 19.13
CA PHE A 405 16.03 3.05 19.41
C PHE A 405 17.24 2.74 18.51
N PHE A 406 17.14 3.01 17.19
CA PHE A 406 18.26 2.84 16.28
C PHE A 406 19.37 3.87 16.55
N ALA A 407 19.00 5.11 16.87
CA ALA A 407 19.96 6.13 17.26
C ALA A 407 20.72 5.76 18.55
N ALA A 408 20.02 5.17 19.52
CA ALA A 408 20.62 4.65 20.73
C ALA A 408 21.62 3.53 20.45
N SER A 409 21.28 2.58 19.60
CA SER A 409 22.19 1.49 19.21
C SER A 409 23.44 2.03 18.51
N ALA A 410 23.30 2.95 17.57
CA ALA A 410 24.42 3.59 16.87
C ALA A 410 25.32 4.41 17.81
N TYR A 411 24.72 5.13 18.76
CA TYR A 411 25.47 5.88 19.78
C TYR A 411 26.25 4.96 20.72
N LEU A 412 25.65 3.87 21.16
CA LEU A 412 26.28 2.92 22.09
C LEU A 412 27.37 2.08 21.42
N SER A 413 27.19 1.72 20.13
CA SER A 413 28.23 1.00 19.39
C SER A 413 29.49 1.84 19.16
N GLY A 414 29.31 3.17 19.03
CA GLY A 414 30.40 4.09 18.67
C GLY A 414 31.00 3.85 17.30
N GLN A 415 30.39 2.99 16.47
CA GLN A 415 30.92 2.66 15.14
C GLN A 415 30.73 3.83 14.19
N PRO A 416 31.80 4.29 13.50
CA PRO A 416 31.74 5.44 12.60
C PRO A 416 30.68 5.29 11.50
N ASP A 417 30.48 4.08 10.97
CA ASP A 417 29.54 3.80 9.90
C ASP A 417 28.10 4.03 10.34
N GLN A 418 27.74 3.55 11.53
CA GLN A 418 26.41 3.72 12.10
C GLN A 418 26.13 5.19 12.46
N LEU A 419 27.11 5.87 13.06
CA LEU A 419 27.00 7.29 13.40
C LEU A 419 26.89 8.17 12.15
N GLY A 420 27.67 7.87 11.11
CA GLY A 420 27.62 8.56 9.82
C GLY A 420 26.29 8.36 9.10
N SER A 421 25.79 7.13 9.07
CA SER A 421 24.49 6.81 8.49
C SER A 421 23.35 7.55 9.18
N LEU A 422 23.34 7.59 10.51
CA LEU A 422 22.34 8.31 11.31
C LEU A 422 22.35 9.82 10.97
N LYS A 423 23.53 10.43 10.87
CA LYS A 423 23.67 11.84 10.50
C LYS A 423 23.22 12.12 9.06
N GLY A 424 23.49 11.20 8.15
CA GLY A 424 22.98 11.24 6.77
C GLY A 424 21.45 11.18 6.71
N GLN A 425 20.82 10.35 7.53
CA GLN A 425 19.35 10.29 7.65
C GLN A 425 18.76 11.61 8.20
N ASP A 426 19.41 12.25 9.18
CA ASP A 426 18.99 13.56 9.68
C ASP A 426 18.99 14.62 8.57
N MET A 427 20.03 14.64 7.73
CA MET A 427 20.08 15.52 6.55
C MET A 427 18.98 15.18 5.55
N GLY A 428 18.71 13.89 5.33
CA GLY A 428 17.61 13.44 4.50
C GLY A 428 16.27 13.98 4.96
N LYS A 429 15.97 13.92 6.26
CA LYS A 429 14.74 14.50 6.84
C LYS A 429 14.62 15.99 6.60
N ILE A 430 15.72 16.72 6.73
CA ILE A 430 15.74 18.17 6.45
C ILE A 430 15.44 18.44 4.98
N ILE A 431 16.04 17.69 4.06
CA ILE A 431 15.81 17.82 2.62
C ILE A 431 14.33 17.54 2.28
N VAL A 432 13.80 16.41 2.73
CA VAL A 432 12.40 16.03 2.50
C VAL A 432 11.44 17.05 3.13
N GLY A 433 11.72 17.49 4.37
CA GLY A 433 10.94 18.52 5.04
C GLY A 433 10.93 19.84 4.29
N ALA A 434 12.08 20.28 3.76
CA ALA A 434 12.18 21.48 2.95
C ALA A 434 11.38 21.37 1.64
N VAL A 435 11.47 20.22 0.96
CA VAL A 435 10.70 19.94 -0.27
C VAL A 435 9.20 20.01 0.00
N LEU A 436 8.73 19.39 1.09
CA LEU A 436 7.31 19.42 1.47
C LEU A 436 6.84 20.84 1.82
N ILE A 437 7.63 21.61 2.59
CA ILE A 437 7.30 22.99 2.95
C ILE A 437 7.19 23.86 1.69
N VAL A 438 8.17 23.75 0.78
CA VAL A 438 8.16 24.49 -0.49
C VAL A 438 6.94 24.12 -1.33
N GLY A 439 6.63 22.83 -1.45
CA GLY A 439 5.43 22.36 -2.16
C GLY A 439 4.13 22.90 -1.56
N CYS A 440 3.98 22.88 -0.24
CA CYS A 440 2.83 23.46 0.45
C CYS A 440 2.71 24.97 0.24
N LEU A 441 3.82 25.71 0.27
CA LEU A 441 3.84 27.15 0.03
C LEU A 441 3.43 27.49 -1.40
N ILE A 442 3.94 26.77 -2.39
CA ILE A 442 3.57 26.95 -3.80
C ILE A 442 2.08 26.65 -3.99
N ALA A 443 1.57 25.54 -3.44
CA ALA A 443 0.17 25.16 -3.54
C ALA A 443 -0.76 26.19 -2.88
N THR A 444 -0.39 26.69 -1.69
CA THR A 444 -1.16 27.74 -1.01
C THR A 444 -1.15 29.05 -1.80
N ALA A 445 0.01 29.45 -2.33
CA ALA A 445 0.12 30.66 -3.15
C ALA A 445 -0.70 30.55 -4.44
N ALA A 446 -0.71 29.39 -5.10
CA ALA A 446 -1.51 29.14 -6.30
C ALA A 446 -3.02 29.33 -6.04
N VAL A 447 -3.53 28.80 -4.93
CA VAL A 447 -4.94 28.94 -4.54
C VAL A 447 -5.29 30.38 -4.18
N VAL A 448 -4.44 31.07 -3.41
CA VAL A 448 -4.69 32.44 -2.95
C VAL A 448 -4.62 33.47 -4.07
N THR A 449 -3.67 33.30 -5.00
CA THR A 449 -3.45 34.27 -6.09
C THR A 449 -4.26 33.97 -7.34
N GLY A 450 -4.78 32.73 -7.50
CA GLY A 450 -5.47 32.29 -8.71
C GLY A 450 -4.57 32.26 -9.95
N SER A 451 -3.24 32.22 -9.77
CA SER A 451 -2.28 32.31 -10.88
C SER A 451 -2.14 30.96 -11.59
N GLU A 452 -2.43 30.94 -12.89
CA GLU A 452 -2.29 29.75 -13.74
C GLU A 452 -0.85 29.19 -13.73
N SER A 453 0.17 30.06 -13.76
CA SER A 453 1.57 29.63 -13.73
C SER A 453 1.95 28.92 -12.43
N LEU A 454 1.36 29.32 -11.28
CA LEU A 454 1.54 28.61 -10.02
C LEU A 454 0.77 27.30 -9.97
N MET A 455 -0.40 27.21 -10.58
CA MET A 455 -1.16 25.95 -10.72
C MET A 455 -0.37 24.95 -11.56
N HIS A 456 0.17 25.34 -12.70
CA HIS A 456 1.08 24.49 -13.48
C HIS A 456 2.32 24.03 -12.69
N ALA A 457 2.90 24.90 -11.86
CA ALA A 457 4.01 24.51 -10.99
C ALA A 457 3.60 23.46 -9.93
N VAL A 458 2.39 23.57 -9.38
CA VAL A 458 1.83 22.58 -8.44
C VAL A 458 1.61 21.23 -9.13
N ASP A 459 1.06 21.23 -10.34
CA ASP A 459 0.80 20.00 -11.09
C ASP A 459 2.11 19.33 -11.50
N TRP A 460 3.09 20.11 -11.96
CA TRP A 460 4.43 19.60 -12.21
C TRP A 460 5.06 19.00 -10.95
N PHE A 461 4.96 19.68 -9.80
CA PHE A 461 5.53 19.20 -8.54
C PHE A 461 4.85 17.90 -8.07
N LYS A 462 3.52 17.83 -8.18
CA LYS A 462 2.77 16.59 -7.89
C LYS A 462 3.20 15.46 -8.82
N GLY A 463 3.23 15.71 -10.12
CA GLY A 463 3.52 14.69 -11.13
C GLY A 463 4.99 14.24 -11.18
N SER A 464 5.94 15.10 -10.80
CA SER A 464 7.37 14.82 -10.94
C SER A 464 8.07 14.46 -9.62
N VAL A 465 7.54 14.91 -8.47
CA VAL A 465 8.17 14.75 -7.16
C VAL A 465 7.37 13.86 -6.21
N LEU A 466 6.03 13.96 -6.22
CA LEU A 466 5.18 13.25 -5.27
C LEU A 466 4.45 12.04 -5.86
N SER A 467 4.30 11.93 -7.19
CA SER A 467 3.71 10.73 -7.81
C SER A 467 4.75 9.61 -7.87
N ALA A 468 4.47 8.53 -7.19
CA ALA A 468 5.24 7.28 -7.30
C ALA A 468 4.64 6.38 -8.38
#